data_06db9fd6129594fca5b8a6b52d131026
#
_entry.id   06db9fd6129594fca5b8a6b52d131026
#
_cell.length_a   1.000
_cell.length_b   1.000
_cell.length_c   1.000
_cell.angle_alpha   90.00
_cell.angle_beta   90.00
_cell.angle_gamma   90.00
#
_symmetry.space_group_name_H-M   'P 1'
#
loop_
_entity.id
_entity.type
_entity.pdbx_description
1 polymer ?
#
loop_
_entity_poly.entity_id
_entity_poly.type
_entity_poly.pdbx_seq_one_letter_code
_entity_poly.pdbx_strand_id
1 'polypeptide(L)'
;MPSLHEASDKRDIRTNAILLGTTIFGVISCIVGIILLCNYITIDGYEIVKDYTDCAPSEKLPNQIKCKDELNATGKECNCYMLITVTELMKAPVTVYYELDSYDQITNKYSQSRDDNQLAGNLTLEPSESCGSHTYACTATGRKPIAPCGRLADAMFNDTFSLHTDNKFVLYNRTGLIPKEDKKKFRNPNTAVNLSQAFEGFSKPMNWRKNVWELDISDPDNNGFQNEVFIIWMNTDLKRKPAWRVRHEGKYEHGLPVANYTLNVIYGYPPSRYDGRRKVIISSLRELVNTTKYGFGVALLVIGLPCVIFAGLLLFRRRSTLKCRT
;
A
#
# COMPACT_ATOMS: atom_id res chain seq x y z
N MET A 1 -51.78 -31.87 48.44
CA MET A 1 -50.63 -30.96 48.54
C MET A 1 -49.40 -31.70 47.97
N PRO A 2 -48.75 -31.22 46.91
CA PRO A 2 -47.53 -31.86 46.41
C PRO A 2 -46.49 -31.80 47.51
N SER A 3 -45.74 -32.89 47.70
CA SER A 3 -44.71 -32.96 48.74
C SER A 3 -43.62 -31.93 48.48
N LEU A 4 -43.02 -31.37 49.53
CA LEU A 4 -41.89 -30.41 49.44
C LEU A 4 -40.76 -30.94 48.56
N HIS A 5 -40.62 -32.24 48.47
CA HIS A 5 -39.61 -32.94 47.66
C HIS A 5 -39.89 -32.83 46.14
N GLU A 6 -41.19 -32.94 45.73
CA GLU A 6 -41.58 -32.84 44.34
C GLU A 6 -41.50 -31.40 43.79
N ALA A 7 -41.75 -30.40 44.68
CA ALA A 7 -41.57 -29.00 44.33
C ALA A 7 -40.09 -28.57 44.19
N SER A 8 -39.19 -29.21 44.95
CA SER A 8 -37.74 -28.99 44.84
C SER A 8 -37.19 -29.58 43.55
N ASP A 9 -37.60 -30.79 43.19
CA ASP A 9 -37.12 -31.51 42.02
C ASP A 9 -37.54 -30.79 40.71
N LYS A 10 -38.80 -30.33 40.63
CA LYS A 10 -39.32 -29.50 39.53
C LYS A 10 -38.56 -28.17 39.38
N ARG A 11 -38.14 -27.55 40.48
CA ARG A 11 -37.38 -26.31 40.48
C ARG A 11 -35.94 -26.54 39.95
N ASP A 12 -35.31 -27.63 40.33
CA ASP A 12 -33.96 -28.02 39.89
C ASP A 12 -33.94 -28.35 38.40
N ILE A 13 -34.95 -29.08 37.90
CA ILE A 13 -35.08 -29.40 36.46
C ILE A 13 -35.26 -28.11 35.66
N ARG A 14 -36.13 -27.20 36.12
CA ARG A 14 -36.36 -25.92 35.43
C ARG A 14 -35.13 -25.02 35.41
N THR A 15 -34.38 -24.97 36.50
CA THR A 15 -33.12 -24.20 36.58
C THR A 15 -32.04 -24.78 35.67
N ASN A 16 -31.95 -26.12 35.57
CA ASN A 16 -30.99 -26.79 34.67
C ASN A 16 -31.36 -26.55 33.20
N ALA A 17 -32.66 -26.57 32.85
CA ALA A 17 -33.08 -26.28 31.47
C ALA A 17 -32.78 -24.82 31.07
N ILE A 18 -33.02 -23.85 31.97
CA ILE A 18 -32.68 -22.44 31.73
C ILE A 18 -31.17 -22.27 31.58
N LEU A 19 -30.38 -22.88 32.45
CA LEU A 19 -28.93 -22.79 32.41
C LEU A 19 -28.38 -23.40 31.10
N LEU A 20 -28.89 -24.55 30.68
CA LEU A 20 -28.51 -25.18 29.42
C LEU A 20 -28.88 -24.28 28.22
N GLY A 21 -30.13 -23.74 28.21
CA GLY A 21 -30.59 -22.86 27.14
C GLY A 21 -29.75 -21.58 27.02
N THR A 22 -29.44 -20.92 28.16
CA THR A 22 -28.62 -19.69 28.16
C THR A 22 -27.16 -19.99 27.71
N THR A 23 -26.63 -21.15 28.09
CA THR A 23 -25.29 -21.57 27.65
C THR A 23 -25.24 -21.78 26.14
N ILE A 24 -26.16 -22.56 25.61
CA ILE A 24 -26.26 -22.85 24.16
C ILE A 24 -26.44 -21.54 23.39
N PHE A 25 -27.37 -20.69 23.81
CA PHE A 25 -27.61 -19.39 23.18
C PHE A 25 -26.34 -18.52 23.18
N GLY A 26 -25.65 -18.41 24.34
CA GLY A 26 -24.43 -17.62 24.44
C GLY A 26 -23.31 -18.14 23.54
N VAL A 27 -23.11 -19.46 23.47
CA VAL A 27 -22.10 -20.08 22.59
C VAL A 27 -22.42 -19.85 21.13
N ILE A 28 -23.68 -20.07 20.71
CA ILE A 28 -24.11 -19.83 19.33
C ILE A 28 -23.93 -18.35 18.96
N SER A 29 -24.35 -17.43 19.83
CA SER A 29 -24.18 -16.00 19.60
C SER A 29 -22.72 -15.61 19.45
N CYS A 30 -21.83 -16.14 20.28
CA CYS A 30 -20.38 -15.89 20.14
C CYS A 30 -19.82 -16.44 18.82
N ILE A 31 -20.18 -17.65 18.43
CA ILE A 31 -19.72 -18.27 17.18
C ILE A 31 -20.17 -17.43 15.97
N VAL A 32 -21.48 -17.12 15.91
CA VAL A 32 -22.03 -16.30 14.81
C VAL A 32 -21.42 -14.90 14.81
N GLY A 33 -21.24 -14.27 15.97
CA GLY A 33 -20.60 -12.97 16.12
C GLY A 33 -19.18 -12.97 15.58
N ILE A 34 -18.38 -13.99 15.91
CA ILE A 34 -17.02 -14.16 15.40
C ILE A 34 -17.02 -14.34 13.87
N ILE A 35 -17.89 -15.21 13.33
CA ILE A 35 -18.01 -15.43 11.88
C ILE A 35 -18.33 -14.12 11.16
N LEU A 36 -19.28 -13.31 11.68
CA LEU A 36 -19.60 -12.02 11.08
C LEU A 36 -18.43 -11.04 11.14
N LEU A 37 -17.66 -11.04 12.24
CA LEU A 37 -16.45 -10.21 12.37
C LEU A 37 -15.27 -10.71 11.53
N CYS A 38 -15.21 -11.99 11.21
CA CYS A 38 -14.19 -12.50 10.28
C CYS A 38 -14.54 -12.22 8.81
N ASN A 39 -15.82 -11.97 8.49
CA ASN A 39 -16.31 -11.82 7.12
C ASN A 39 -16.95 -10.45 6.85
N TYR A 40 -16.66 -9.42 7.64
CA TYR A 40 -17.21 -8.07 7.40
C TYR A 40 -16.44 -7.29 6.32
N ILE A 41 -15.21 -7.69 6.01
CA ILE A 41 -14.44 -7.17 4.90
C ILE A 41 -14.50 -8.17 3.75
N THR A 42 -14.88 -7.70 2.59
CA THR A 42 -14.82 -8.48 1.34
C THR A 42 -13.97 -7.73 0.32
N ILE A 43 -13.24 -8.46 -0.50
CA ILE A 43 -12.46 -7.89 -1.60
C ILE A 43 -13.32 -7.98 -2.86
N ASP A 44 -13.56 -6.85 -3.51
CA ASP A 44 -14.24 -6.74 -4.81
C ASP A 44 -13.25 -6.25 -5.86
N GLY A 45 -13.44 -6.69 -7.11
CA GLY A 45 -12.58 -6.36 -8.22
C GLY A 45 -11.54 -7.43 -8.54
N TYR A 46 -10.68 -7.12 -9.51
CA TYR A 46 -9.62 -8.03 -9.94
C TYR A 46 -8.36 -7.27 -10.35
N GLU A 47 -7.30 -8.02 -10.62
CA GLU A 47 -6.00 -7.49 -11.01
C GLU A 47 -5.52 -8.11 -12.32
N ILE A 48 -4.80 -7.30 -13.09
CA ILE A 48 -4.03 -7.75 -14.25
C ILE A 48 -2.56 -7.52 -13.92
N VAL A 49 -1.78 -8.60 -13.88
CA VAL A 49 -0.35 -8.57 -13.58
C VAL A 49 0.42 -8.84 -14.86
N LYS A 50 1.39 -7.98 -15.18
CA LYS A 50 2.32 -8.16 -16.30
C LYS A 50 3.76 -8.08 -15.80
N ASP A 51 4.53 -9.11 -16.12
CA ASP A 51 5.97 -9.10 -15.95
C ASP A 51 6.60 -8.42 -17.18
N TYR A 52 7.38 -7.36 -16.97
CA TYR A 52 8.05 -6.62 -18.03
C TYR A 52 9.58 -6.67 -17.92
N THR A 53 10.10 -7.56 -17.09
CA THR A 53 11.54 -7.72 -16.84
C THR A 53 12.36 -7.81 -18.13
N ASP A 54 11.88 -8.63 -19.05
CA ASP A 54 12.53 -8.93 -20.33
C ASP A 54 11.81 -8.30 -21.53
N CYS A 55 11.09 -7.20 -21.31
CA CYS A 55 10.37 -6.56 -22.41
C CYS A 55 11.32 -6.01 -23.49
N ALA A 56 10.84 -6.01 -24.73
CA ALA A 56 11.54 -5.50 -25.89
C ALA A 56 10.70 -4.41 -26.59
N PRO A 57 11.30 -3.54 -27.43
CA PRO A 57 10.60 -2.44 -28.10
C PRO A 57 9.38 -2.86 -28.92
N SER A 58 9.33 -4.11 -29.37
CA SER A 58 8.15 -4.66 -30.03
C SER A 58 8.00 -6.15 -29.75
N GLU A 59 6.88 -6.57 -29.18
CA GLU A 59 6.57 -8.00 -28.98
C GLU A 59 6.40 -8.77 -30.31
N LYS A 60 6.26 -8.07 -31.43
CA LYS A 60 5.93 -8.66 -32.74
C LYS A 60 7.16 -9.08 -33.57
N LEU A 61 8.35 -8.64 -33.22
CA LEU A 61 9.58 -8.92 -33.97
C LEU A 61 10.45 -9.90 -33.17
N PRO A 62 10.83 -11.06 -33.74
CA PRO A 62 11.74 -11.99 -33.08
C PRO A 62 13.16 -11.40 -32.98
N ASN A 63 13.89 -11.82 -31.97
CA ASN A 63 15.32 -11.49 -31.76
C ASN A 63 15.64 -10.01 -31.51
N GLN A 64 14.73 -9.25 -30.92
CA GLN A 64 15.04 -7.88 -30.49
C GLN A 64 15.88 -7.87 -29.22
N ILE A 65 16.71 -6.84 -29.11
CA ILE A 65 17.46 -6.54 -27.88
C ILE A 65 16.43 -6.18 -26.79
N LYS A 66 16.54 -6.81 -25.63
CA LYS A 66 15.68 -6.49 -24.47
C LYS A 66 15.99 -5.09 -23.98
N CYS A 67 14.99 -4.38 -23.49
CA CYS A 67 15.17 -3.02 -22.98
C CYS A 67 16.19 -2.94 -21.85
N LYS A 68 16.28 -3.97 -21.01
CA LYS A 68 17.31 -4.02 -19.95
C LYS A 68 18.72 -4.05 -20.50
N ASP A 69 18.95 -4.80 -21.60
CA ASP A 69 20.27 -4.94 -22.22
C ASP A 69 20.65 -3.67 -22.98
N GLU A 70 19.69 -3.05 -23.67
CA GLU A 70 19.86 -1.77 -24.36
C GLU A 70 20.21 -0.66 -23.36
N LEU A 71 19.45 -0.54 -22.26
CA LEU A 71 19.73 0.44 -21.21
C LEU A 71 21.10 0.22 -20.57
N ASN A 72 21.48 -1.03 -20.32
CA ASN A 72 22.78 -1.36 -19.74
C ASN A 72 23.95 -1.00 -20.69
N ALA A 73 23.78 -1.23 -21.99
CA ALA A 73 24.81 -0.98 -22.99
C ALA A 73 24.95 0.50 -23.34
N THR A 74 23.84 1.24 -23.41
CA THR A 74 23.80 2.61 -23.96
C THR A 74 23.55 3.70 -22.90
N GLY A 75 23.05 3.33 -21.73
CA GLY A 75 22.54 4.26 -20.71
C GLY A 75 21.26 5.02 -21.13
N LYS A 76 20.68 4.68 -22.30
CA LYS A 76 19.46 5.34 -22.80
C LYS A 76 18.22 4.56 -22.40
N GLU A 77 17.13 5.29 -22.14
CA GLU A 77 15.82 4.70 -21.88
C GLU A 77 15.31 3.94 -23.11
N CYS A 78 14.64 2.83 -22.85
CA CYS A 78 14.02 2.00 -23.86
C CYS A 78 12.52 1.96 -23.66
N ASN A 79 11.74 2.09 -24.74
CA ASN A 79 10.31 1.97 -24.71
C ASN A 79 9.88 0.55 -25.11
N CYS A 80 9.11 -0.13 -24.28
CA CYS A 80 8.47 -1.37 -24.67
C CYS A 80 6.94 -1.28 -24.55
N TYR A 81 6.25 -2.04 -25.40
CA TYR A 81 4.80 -2.02 -25.53
C TYR A 81 4.23 -3.40 -25.30
N MET A 82 3.29 -3.51 -24.39
CA MET A 82 2.67 -4.78 -23.99
C MET A 82 1.16 -4.71 -24.13
N LEU A 83 0.54 -5.80 -24.61
CA LEU A 83 -0.90 -5.90 -24.70
C LEU A 83 -1.52 -6.21 -23.33
N ILE A 84 -2.51 -5.43 -22.95
CA ILE A 84 -3.38 -5.63 -21.79
C ILE A 84 -4.80 -5.85 -22.27
N THR A 85 -5.37 -7.01 -22.02
CA THR A 85 -6.78 -7.29 -22.34
C THR A 85 -7.62 -7.20 -21.07
N VAL A 86 -8.54 -6.24 -21.04
CA VAL A 86 -9.55 -6.09 -20.01
C VAL A 86 -10.80 -6.81 -20.48
N THR A 87 -11.15 -7.93 -19.84
CA THR A 87 -12.25 -8.84 -20.25
C THR A 87 -13.57 -8.49 -19.59
N GLU A 88 -13.56 -7.78 -18.50
CA GLU A 88 -14.73 -7.25 -17.78
C GLU A 88 -14.43 -5.87 -17.21
N LEU A 89 -15.45 -5.08 -16.89
CA LEU A 89 -15.26 -3.75 -16.34
C LEU A 89 -14.44 -3.78 -15.05
N MET A 90 -13.25 -3.19 -15.07
CA MET A 90 -12.49 -2.92 -13.86
C MET A 90 -13.09 -1.70 -13.16
N LYS A 91 -13.92 -1.94 -12.15
CA LYS A 91 -14.64 -0.86 -11.44
C LYS A 91 -13.69 0.14 -10.79
N ALA A 92 -14.08 1.41 -10.79
CA ALA A 92 -13.36 2.48 -10.10
C ALA A 92 -13.26 2.21 -8.57
N PRO A 93 -12.15 2.57 -7.92
CA PRO A 93 -10.93 3.18 -8.46
C PRO A 93 -9.99 2.15 -9.10
N VAL A 94 -9.40 2.48 -10.26
CA VAL A 94 -8.37 1.65 -10.90
C VAL A 94 -7.01 2.30 -10.70
N THR A 95 -6.11 1.58 -10.06
CA THR A 95 -4.75 2.05 -9.75
C THR A 95 -3.71 1.14 -10.40
N VAL A 96 -2.68 1.74 -10.96
CA VAL A 96 -1.52 1.03 -11.50
C VAL A 96 -0.41 1.06 -10.47
N TYR A 97 0.12 -0.13 -10.18
CA TYR A 97 1.23 -0.34 -9.26
C TYR A 97 2.42 -0.93 -10.01
N TYR A 98 3.60 -0.75 -9.44
CA TYR A 98 4.75 -1.57 -9.79
C TYR A 98 5.24 -2.36 -8.59
N GLU A 99 5.88 -3.50 -8.88
CA GLU A 99 6.47 -4.39 -7.88
C GLU A 99 7.84 -4.83 -8.37
N LEU A 100 8.82 -4.76 -7.47
CA LEU A 100 10.19 -5.22 -7.68
C LEU A 100 10.42 -6.44 -6.80
N ASP A 101 10.46 -7.64 -7.39
CA ASP A 101 10.61 -8.89 -6.63
C ASP A 101 11.98 -8.94 -5.94
N SER A 102 11.98 -9.25 -4.64
CA SER A 102 13.22 -9.36 -3.83
C SER A 102 14.08 -8.09 -3.77
N TYR A 103 13.49 -6.92 -4.10
CA TYR A 103 14.16 -5.65 -3.85
C TYR A 103 14.07 -5.33 -2.36
N ASP A 104 15.14 -5.61 -1.64
CA ASP A 104 15.19 -5.47 -0.20
C ASP A 104 15.39 -4.01 0.23
N GLN A 105 14.26 -3.30 0.39
CA GLN A 105 14.23 -1.96 0.98
C GLN A 105 14.17 -1.99 2.51
N ILE A 106 13.93 -3.17 3.11
CA ILE A 106 13.64 -3.32 4.55
C ILE A 106 14.92 -3.42 5.37
N THR A 107 16.07 -3.72 4.75
CA THR A 107 17.34 -3.77 5.50
C THR A 107 17.57 -2.47 6.23
N ASN A 108 17.78 -2.53 7.54
CA ASN A 108 17.96 -1.37 8.41
C ASN A 108 18.96 -0.33 7.88
N LYS A 109 20.08 -0.77 7.31
CA LYS A 109 21.07 0.11 6.70
C LYS A 109 20.57 0.87 5.48
N TYR A 110 19.62 0.30 4.72
CA TYR A 110 19.07 0.92 3.53
C TYR A 110 17.91 1.87 3.88
N SER A 111 16.95 1.39 4.66
CA SER A 111 15.76 2.16 5.04
C SER A 111 16.10 3.38 5.91
N GLN A 112 17.14 3.29 6.74
CA GLN A 112 17.62 4.36 7.61
C GLN A 112 18.57 5.34 6.89
N SER A 113 19.05 5.02 5.68
CA SER A 113 19.94 5.90 4.93
C SER A 113 19.16 7.05 4.28
N ARG A 114 18.75 7.99 5.11
CA ARG A 114 18.01 9.22 4.78
C ARG A 114 18.11 10.24 5.90
N ASP A 115 17.77 11.48 5.62
CA ASP A 115 17.70 12.56 6.61
C ASP A 115 16.25 13.02 6.78
N ASP A 116 15.60 12.60 7.86
CA ASP A 116 14.20 12.93 8.13
C ASP A 116 14.01 14.43 8.44
N ASN A 117 15.01 15.12 8.99
CA ASN A 117 14.96 16.57 9.19
C ASN A 117 14.96 17.30 7.84
N GLN A 118 15.84 16.87 6.91
CA GLN A 118 15.86 17.40 5.56
C GLN A 118 14.51 17.18 4.85
N LEU A 119 13.94 15.97 4.95
CA LEU A 119 12.64 15.62 4.36
C LEU A 119 11.48 16.40 5.01
N ALA A 120 11.61 16.83 6.26
CA ALA A 120 10.65 17.72 6.92
C ALA A 120 10.80 19.19 6.51
N GLY A 121 11.71 19.51 5.56
CA GLY A 121 11.92 20.86 5.03
C GLY A 121 13.05 21.64 5.69
N ASN A 122 13.79 21.05 6.62
CA ASN A 122 14.90 21.71 7.33
C ASN A 122 16.22 21.40 6.61
N LEU A 123 16.55 22.18 5.58
CA LEU A 123 17.81 22.05 4.85
C LEU A 123 18.96 22.65 5.64
N THR A 124 20.02 21.84 5.85
CA THR A 124 21.28 22.26 6.45
C THR A 124 22.44 21.86 5.54
N LEU A 125 23.53 22.62 5.57
CA LEU A 125 24.75 22.31 4.81
C LEU A 125 25.49 21.07 5.37
N GLU A 126 25.09 20.62 6.55
CA GLU A 126 25.56 19.41 7.21
C GLU A 126 24.40 18.43 7.36
N PRO A 127 24.07 17.64 6.31
CA PRO A 127 23.03 16.61 6.41
C PRO A 127 23.41 15.51 7.39
N SER A 128 22.41 14.75 7.83
CA SER A 128 22.58 13.64 8.78
C SER A 128 23.65 12.64 8.33
N GLU A 129 24.45 12.16 9.29
CA GLU A 129 25.44 11.09 9.09
C GLU A 129 24.79 9.77 8.59
N SER A 130 23.47 9.58 8.86
CA SER A 130 22.71 8.43 8.36
C SER A 130 22.69 8.33 6.83
N CYS A 131 22.88 9.43 6.11
CA CYS A 131 23.01 9.45 4.66
C CYS A 131 24.32 8.77 4.15
N GLY A 132 25.33 8.61 5.01
CA GLY A 132 26.57 7.89 4.73
C GLY A 132 27.33 8.46 3.52
N SER A 133 27.72 7.61 2.58
CA SER A 133 28.42 8.03 1.35
C SER A 133 27.57 8.91 0.41
N HIS A 134 26.27 9.00 0.63
CA HIS A 134 25.31 9.77 -0.17
C HIS A 134 24.95 11.12 0.50
N THR A 135 25.82 11.63 1.37
CA THR A 135 25.65 12.91 2.05
C THR A 135 26.08 14.09 1.18
N TYR A 136 27.16 13.92 0.41
CA TYR A 136 27.76 15.00 -0.39
C TYR A 136 28.12 14.51 -1.80
N ALA A 137 27.94 15.41 -2.76
CA ALA A 137 28.43 15.25 -4.13
C ALA A 137 29.75 16.02 -4.31
N CYS A 138 30.71 15.40 -5.01
CA CYS A 138 31.91 16.09 -5.47
C CYS A 138 31.58 16.84 -6.75
N THR A 139 31.75 18.15 -6.75
CA THR A 139 31.54 19.02 -7.92
C THR A 139 32.83 19.73 -8.27
N ALA A 140 32.91 20.32 -9.46
CA ALA A 140 34.09 21.09 -9.88
C ALA A 140 34.40 22.27 -8.93
N THR A 141 33.39 22.79 -8.22
CA THR A 141 33.52 23.90 -7.26
C THR A 141 33.70 23.45 -5.82
N GLY A 142 33.89 22.15 -5.57
CA GLY A 142 34.03 21.60 -4.24
C GLY A 142 32.92 20.60 -3.87
N ARG A 143 32.83 20.33 -2.57
CA ARG A 143 31.87 19.36 -2.01
C ARG A 143 30.55 20.06 -1.72
N LYS A 144 29.42 19.57 -2.27
CA LYS A 144 28.09 20.11 -2.02
C LYS A 144 27.20 19.07 -1.33
N PRO A 145 26.39 19.46 -0.33
CA PRO A 145 25.44 18.55 0.29
C PRO A 145 24.38 18.09 -0.73
N ILE A 146 23.93 16.84 -0.61
CA ILE A 146 22.88 16.26 -1.45
C ILE A 146 21.51 16.48 -0.80
N ALA A 147 20.53 16.85 -1.62
CA ALA A 147 19.13 16.93 -1.20
C ALA A 147 18.19 16.36 -2.28
N PRO A 148 17.40 15.31 -1.95
CA PRO A 148 17.39 14.52 -0.71
C PRO A 148 18.63 13.62 -0.58
N CYS A 149 19.26 13.59 0.60
CA CYS A 149 20.42 12.76 0.81
C CYS A 149 20.03 11.31 1.20
N GLY A 150 21.01 10.43 1.08
CA GLY A 150 20.90 9.05 1.47
C GLY A 150 20.70 8.08 0.32
N ARG A 151 21.04 6.83 0.62
CA ARG A 151 21.01 5.73 -0.34
C ARG A 151 19.60 5.41 -0.83
N LEU A 152 18.60 5.56 0.07
CA LEU A 152 17.21 5.31 -0.26
C LEU A 152 16.71 6.28 -1.34
N ALA A 153 16.97 7.59 -1.18
CA ALA A 153 16.60 8.59 -2.17
C ALA A 153 17.38 8.43 -3.47
N ASP A 154 18.70 8.18 -3.39
CA ASP A 154 19.56 8.03 -4.56
C ASP A 154 19.14 6.86 -5.48
N ALA A 155 18.60 5.80 -4.89
CA ALA A 155 18.12 4.62 -5.60
C ALA A 155 16.67 4.73 -6.11
N MET A 156 16.08 5.93 -6.17
CA MET A 156 14.70 6.10 -6.62
C MET A 156 14.45 5.46 -7.97
N PHE A 157 13.42 4.62 -8.01
CA PHE A 157 12.97 3.91 -9.20
C PHE A 157 12.37 4.89 -10.22
N ASN A 158 12.72 4.74 -11.49
CA ASN A 158 12.38 5.70 -12.53
C ASN A 158 11.80 5.10 -13.82
N ASP A 159 11.42 3.80 -13.83
CA ASP A 159 10.58 3.30 -14.91
C ASP A 159 9.22 4.01 -14.85
N THR A 160 8.65 4.30 -16.02
CA THR A 160 7.34 4.95 -16.09
C THR A 160 6.36 4.15 -16.94
N PHE A 161 5.09 4.29 -16.62
CA PHE A 161 4.01 3.51 -17.21
C PHE A 161 2.94 4.43 -17.77
N SER A 162 2.43 4.10 -18.95
CA SER A 162 1.24 4.74 -19.51
C SER A 162 0.38 3.73 -20.24
N LEU A 163 -0.93 3.95 -20.23
CA LEU A 163 -1.91 3.06 -20.84
C LEU A 163 -2.58 3.77 -22.00
N HIS A 164 -2.76 3.07 -23.11
CA HIS A 164 -3.34 3.60 -24.33
C HIS A 164 -4.44 2.68 -24.84
N THR A 165 -5.46 3.24 -25.46
CA THR A 165 -6.45 2.51 -26.24
C THR A 165 -6.89 3.38 -27.44
N ASP A 166 -7.08 2.79 -28.61
CA ASP A 166 -7.43 3.51 -29.84
C ASP A 166 -6.51 4.71 -30.12
N ASN A 167 -5.20 4.54 -29.91
CA ASN A 167 -4.18 5.59 -30.03
C ASN A 167 -4.39 6.81 -29.12
N LYS A 168 -5.21 6.70 -28.07
CA LYS A 168 -5.44 7.74 -27.08
C LYS A 168 -4.92 7.33 -25.73
N PHE A 169 -4.35 8.27 -25.00
CA PHE A 169 -3.94 8.07 -23.62
C PHE A 169 -5.15 7.84 -22.71
N VAL A 170 -5.03 6.90 -21.80
CA VAL A 170 -5.87 6.82 -20.62
C VAL A 170 -5.36 7.87 -19.63
N LEU A 171 -6.19 8.88 -19.35
CA LEU A 171 -5.82 9.95 -18.44
C LEU A 171 -5.69 9.42 -17.01
N TYR A 172 -4.68 9.90 -16.29
CA TYR A 172 -4.38 9.46 -14.94
C TYR A 172 -3.94 10.61 -14.03
N ASN A 173 -4.01 10.37 -12.72
CA ASN A 173 -3.51 11.26 -11.68
C ASN A 173 -2.35 10.59 -10.94
N ARG A 174 -1.31 11.36 -10.63
CA ARG A 174 -0.18 10.97 -9.79
C ARG A 174 -0.31 11.50 -8.36
N THR A 175 -1.46 12.08 -8.03
CA THR A 175 -1.79 12.61 -6.71
C THR A 175 -2.96 11.88 -6.10
N GLY A 176 -3.11 11.93 -4.78
CA GLY A 176 -4.12 11.19 -4.03
C GLY A 176 -3.84 9.68 -3.96
N LEU A 177 -2.57 9.29 -4.11
CA LEU A 177 -2.12 7.90 -4.07
C LEU A 177 -1.77 7.44 -2.65
N ILE A 178 -1.48 8.39 -1.77
CA ILE A 178 -1.05 8.13 -0.39
C ILE A 178 -1.99 8.79 0.62
N PRO A 179 -2.05 8.29 1.86
CA PRO A 179 -2.74 8.96 2.95
C PRO A 179 -2.18 10.36 3.20
N LYS A 180 -3.05 11.31 3.51
CA LYS A 180 -2.63 12.68 3.84
C LYS A 180 -1.65 12.75 5.01
N GLU A 181 -1.75 11.81 5.94
CA GLU A 181 -0.88 11.73 7.12
C GLU A 181 0.57 11.40 6.74
N ASP A 182 0.77 10.56 5.71
CA ASP A 182 2.10 10.25 5.22
C ASP A 182 2.69 11.44 4.46
N LYS A 183 1.88 12.16 3.68
CA LYS A 183 2.33 13.37 2.98
C LYS A 183 2.77 14.48 3.94
N LYS A 184 2.14 14.60 5.11
CA LYS A 184 2.50 15.61 6.14
C LYS A 184 3.90 15.45 6.72
N LYS A 185 4.47 14.25 6.65
CA LYS A 185 5.85 13.96 7.12
C LYS A 185 6.89 14.59 6.22
N PHE A 186 6.52 14.89 4.98
CA PHE A 186 7.37 15.48 3.97
C PHE A 186 6.95 16.93 3.73
N ARG A 187 7.91 17.85 3.79
CA ARG A 187 7.66 19.28 3.59
C ARG A 187 8.74 19.87 2.73
N ASN A 188 8.35 20.73 1.82
CA ASN A 188 9.32 21.54 1.10
C ASN A 188 9.94 22.58 2.04
N PRO A 189 11.20 22.94 1.82
CA PRO A 189 11.83 24.04 2.55
C PRO A 189 11.02 25.32 2.38
N ASN A 190 10.94 26.10 3.46
CA ASN A 190 10.24 27.37 3.41
C ASN A 190 10.98 28.35 2.49
N THR A 191 10.29 28.89 1.50
CA THR A 191 10.87 29.84 0.55
C THR A 191 9.87 30.93 0.19
N ALA A 192 10.36 32.15 0.04
CA ALA A 192 9.54 33.30 -0.32
C ALA A 192 9.33 33.44 -1.83
N VAL A 193 10.08 32.71 -2.67
CA VAL A 193 10.10 32.97 -4.13
C VAL A 193 9.76 31.72 -4.94
N ASN A 194 10.66 30.75 -5.00
CA ASN A 194 10.43 29.51 -5.75
C ASN A 194 11.23 28.34 -5.14
N LEU A 195 10.78 27.13 -5.43
CA LEU A 195 11.36 25.93 -4.83
C LEU A 195 12.83 25.70 -5.24
N SER A 196 13.25 26.09 -6.45
CA SER A 196 14.63 25.92 -6.88
C SER A 196 15.62 26.75 -6.07
N GLN A 197 15.23 27.94 -5.63
CA GLN A 197 16.06 28.79 -4.77
C GLN A 197 16.22 28.20 -3.36
N ALA A 198 15.20 27.53 -2.84
CA ALA A 198 15.30 26.87 -1.55
C ALA A 198 16.36 25.75 -1.53
N PHE A 199 16.67 25.18 -2.68
CA PHE A 199 17.71 24.15 -2.83
C PHE A 199 19.04 24.70 -3.37
N GLU A 200 19.22 26.02 -3.41
CA GLU A 200 20.49 26.62 -3.81
C GLU A 200 21.60 26.17 -2.84
N GLY A 201 22.75 25.80 -3.39
CA GLY A 201 23.85 25.23 -2.61
C GLY A 201 23.78 23.72 -2.44
N PHE A 202 22.69 23.06 -2.79
CA PHE A 202 22.54 21.59 -2.74
C PHE A 202 22.74 20.97 -4.12
N SER A 203 23.15 19.70 -4.12
CA SER A 203 23.19 18.84 -5.30
C SER A 203 22.06 17.84 -5.27
N LYS A 204 21.58 17.43 -6.45
CA LYS A 204 20.68 16.28 -6.57
C LYS A 204 21.41 14.97 -6.22
N PRO A 205 20.70 13.89 -5.87
CA PRO A 205 21.27 12.56 -5.79
C PRO A 205 22.01 12.18 -7.08
N MET A 206 23.12 11.47 -6.96
CA MET A 206 24.02 11.19 -8.08
C MET A 206 23.34 10.43 -9.23
N ASN A 207 22.37 9.59 -8.87
CA ASN A 207 21.64 8.76 -9.81
C ASN A 207 20.36 9.40 -10.38
N TRP A 208 20.04 10.62 -9.96
CA TRP A 208 18.87 11.32 -10.47
C TRP A 208 19.21 12.12 -11.74
N ARG A 209 18.29 12.11 -12.69
CA ARG A 209 18.39 12.93 -13.91
C ARG A 209 17.93 14.37 -13.68
N LYS A 210 16.92 14.56 -12.82
CA LYS A 210 16.29 15.83 -12.48
C LYS A 210 16.65 16.24 -11.07
N ASN A 211 16.55 17.52 -10.78
CA ASN A 211 16.58 18.02 -9.43
C ASN A 211 15.25 17.73 -8.71
N VAL A 212 15.25 17.76 -7.38
CA VAL A 212 14.04 17.47 -6.59
C VAL A 212 12.88 18.42 -6.90
N TRP A 213 13.17 19.68 -7.20
CA TRP A 213 12.17 20.68 -7.59
C TRP A 213 11.67 20.59 -9.03
N GLU A 214 12.16 19.63 -9.79
CA GLU A 214 11.76 19.33 -11.17
C GLU A 214 10.96 18.03 -11.29
N LEU A 215 10.59 17.41 -10.16
CA LEU A 215 9.87 16.13 -10.17
C LEU A 215 8.47 16.27 -10.81
N ASP A 216 7.77 17.35 -10.47
CA ASP A 216 6.49 17.70 -11.09
C ASP A 216 6.33 19.21 -11.18
N ILE A 217 6.82 19.79 -12.28
CA ILE A 217 6.74 21.25 -12.50
C ILE A 217 5.29 21.70 -12.77
N SER A 218 4.44 20.79 -13.25
CA SER A 218 3.04 21.10 -13.61
C SER A 218 2.13 21.20 -12.38
N ASP A 219 2.51 20.61 -11.25
CA ASP A 219 1.75 20.64 -10.00
C ASP A 219 2.68 21.05 -8.83
N PRO A 220 2.71 22.33 -8.46
CA PRO A 220 3.54 22.82 -7.36
C PRO A 220 3.26 22.14 -6.01
N ASP A 221 2.02 21.70 -5.77
CA ASP A 221 1.61 21.00 -4.54
C ASP A 221 2.04 19.52 -4.53
N ASN A 222 2.49 19.03 -5.69
CA ASN A 222 3.03 17.68 -5.86
C ASN A 222 4.50 17.69 -6.27
N ASN A 223 5.25 18.72 -5.94
CA ASN A 223 6.65 18.90 -6.35
C ASN A 223 7.60 18.94 -5.15
N GLY A 224 8.88 18.76 -5.39
CA GLY A 224 9.90 18.73 -4.33
C GLY A 224 9.75 17.49 -3.42
N PHE A 225 9.98 17.68 -2.13
CA PHE A 225 9.80 16.62 -1.14
C PHE A 225 8.34 16.19 -0.98
N GLN A 226 7.37 17.01 -1.41
CA GLN A 226 5.94 16.70 -1.36
C GLN A 226 5.45 15.91 -2.59
N ASN A 227 6.33 15.55 -3.52
CA ASN A 227 5.99 14.72 -4.66
C ASN A 227 5.56 13.32 -4.20
N GLU A 228 4.34 12.91 -4.52
CA GLU A 228 3.78 11.65 -4.02
C GLU A 228 4.53 10.42 -4.53
N VAL A 229 5.04 10.44 -5.77
CA VAL A 229 5.84 9.34 -6.32
C VAL A 229 7.15 9.17 -5.53
N PHE A 230 7.78 10.28 -5.16
CA PHE A 230 8.95 10.28 -4.29
C PHE A 230 8.62 9.76 -2.88
N ILE A 231 7.53 10.22 -2.27
CA ILE A 231 7.10 9.77 -0.94
C ILE A 231 6.78 8.27 -0.94
N ILE A 232 6.10 7.78 -1.98
CA ILE A 232 5.82 6.35 -2.18
C ILE A 232 7.12 5.54 -2.25
N TRP A 233 8.13 6.05 -2.97
CA TRP A 233 9.44 5.39 -3.01
C TRP A 233 10.09 5.33 -1.64
N MET A 234 10.06 6.43 -0.88
CA MET A 234 10.64 6.52 0.46
C MET A 234 9.93 5.65 1.51
N ASN A 235 8.72 5.19 1.24
CA ASN A 235 8.00 4.24 2.10
C ASN A 235 8.47 2.81 1.80
N THR A 236 9.35 2.29 2.64
CA THR A 236 9.97 0.96 2.48
C THR A 236 9.05 -0.20 2.80
N ASP A 237 7.92 0.05 3.50
CA ASP A 237 6.95 -0.99 3.88
C ASP A 237 6.06 -1.42 2.72
N LEU A 238 5.96 -0.60 1.68
CA LEU A 238 5.15 -0.88 0.50
C LEU A 238 5.89 -1.80 -0.47
N LYS A 239 5.51 -3.06 -0.56
CA LYS A 239 5.99 -3.98 -1.59
C LYS A 239 5.48 -3.62 -2.98
N ARG A 240 4.19 -3.28 -3.07
CA ARG A 240 3.52 -2.77 -4.27
C ARG A 240 3.40 -1.27 -4.15
N LYS A 241 4.05 -0.56 -5.05
CA LYS A 241 4.10 0.91 -5.02
C LYS A 241 3.15 1.47 -6.07
N PRO A 242 2.15 2.29 -5.69
CA PRO A 242 1.28 2.91 -6.67
C PRO A 242 2.07 3.88 -7.56
N ALA A 243 1.92 3.75 -8.87
CA ALA A 243 2.52 4.64 -9.85
C ALA A 243 1.57 5.79 -10.22
N TRP A 244 0.28 5.46 -10.43
CA TRP A 244 -0.77 6.41 -10.76
C TRP A 244 -2.16 5.75 -10.69
N ARG A 245 -3.21 6.58 -10.73
CA ARG A 245 -4.60 6.15 -10.73
C ARG A 245 -5.30 6.65 -11.98
N VAL A 246 -6.14 5.82 -12.60
CA VAL A 246 -6.99 6.23 -13.73
C VAL A 246 -7.85 7.41 -13.30
N ARG A 247 -7.92 8.44 -14.17
CA ARG A 247 -8.83 9.56 -13.95
C ARG A 247 -10.24 9.13 -14.34
N HIS A 248 -11.15 9.18 -13.36
CA HIS A 248 -12.53 8.73 -13.53
C HIS A 248 -13.38 9.86 -14.16
N GLU A 249 -13.26 10.03 -15.46
CA GLU A 249 -14.01 11.00 -16.25
C GLU A 249 -14.35 10.44 -17.63
N GLY A 250 -15.46 10.88 -18.21
CA GLY A 250 -15.92 10.44 -19.52
C GLY A 250 -16.11 8.94 -19.61
N LYS A 251 -15.51 8.28 -20.59
CA LYS A 251 -15.63 6.81 -20.75
C LYS A 251 -15.02 6.00 -19.60
N TYR A 252 -14.24 6.62 -18.72
CA TYR A 252 -13.59 5.98 -17.58
C TYR A 252 -14.25 6.30 -16.23
N GLU A 253 -15.41 6.98 -16.23
CA GLU A 253 -16.13 7.39 -15.00
C GLU A 253 -16.38 6.21 -14.05
N HIS A 254 -16.75 5.07 -14.58
CA HIS A 254 -17.04 3.87 -13.79
C HIS A 254 -15.85 2.91 -13.66
N GLY A 255 -14.69 3.28 -14.21
CA GLY A 255 -13.48 2.47 -14.20
C GLY A 255 -12.91 2.24 -15.60
N LEU A 256 -12.17 1.15 -15.78
CA LEU A 256 -11.53 0.80 -17.04
C LEU A 256 -12.44 -0.18 -17.81
N PRO A 257 -13.04 0.25 -18.95
CA PRO A 257 -13.98 -0.59 -19.70
C PRO A 257 -13.29 -1.76 -20.40
N VAL A 258 -14.12 -2.73 -20.81
CA VAL A 258 -13.71 -3.88 -21.63
C VAL A 258 -13.10 -3.39 -22.93
N ALA A 259 -11.82 -3.63 -23.11
CA ALA A 259 -11.07 -3.29 -24.33
C ALA A 259 -9.67 -3.92 -24.29
N ASN A 260 -9.00 -3.84 -25.45
CA ASN A 260 -7.57 -4.04 -25.53
C ASN A 260 -6.85 -2.71 -25.32
N TYR A 261 -5.91 -2.72 -24.39
CA TYR A 261 -5.05 -1.58 -24.07
C TYR A 261 -3.60 -1.91 -24.41
N THR A 262 -2.84 -0.91 -24.77
CA THR A 262 -1.39 -1.01 -24.90
C THR A 262 -0.75 -0.35 -23.68
N LEU A 263 -0.05 -1.13 -22.88
CA LEU A 263 0.81 -0.63 -21.83
C LEU A 263 2.14 -0.22 -22.45
N ASN A 264 2.49 1.04 -22.37
CA ASN A 264 3.82 1.54 -22.69
C ASN A 264 4.64 1.63 -21.41
N VAL A 265 5.79 0.98 -21.39
CA VAL A 265 6.77 1.03 -20.31
C VAL A 265 8.01 1.75 -20.82
N ILE A 266 8.36 2.87 -20.20
CA ILE A 266 9.66 3.49 -20.38
C ILE A 266 10.60 2.87 -19.35
N TYR A 267 11.48 2.00 -19.84
CA TYR A 267 12.45 1.26 -19.04
C TYR A 267 13.67 2.15 -18.77
N GLY A 268 13.74 2.75 -17.60
CA GLY A 268 14.75 3.74 -17.25
C GLY A 268 15.65 3.35 -16.07
N TYR A 269 15.21 2.36 -15.27
CA TYR A 269 15.96 1.92 -14.09
C TYR A 269 16.99 0.85 -14.48
N PRO A 270 18.31 1.11 -14.35
CA PRO A 270 19.33 0.25 -14.94
C PRO A 270 19.48 -1.08 -14.20
N PRO A 271 19.79 -2.18 -14.92
CA PRO A 271 20.03 -3.50 -14.34
C PRO A 271 21.17 -3.51 -13.32
N SER A 272 22.18 -2.65 -13.49
CA SER A 272 23.28 -2.50 -12.54
C SER A 272 22.85 -2.12 -11.12
N ARG A 273 21.63 -1.59 -10.95
CA ARG A 273 21.03 -1.28 -9.64
C ARG A 273 20.04 -2.33 -9.19
N TYR A 274 19.34 -2.95 -10.12
CA TYR A 274 18.38 -4.00 -9.85
C TYR A 274 18.14 -4.85 -11.08
N ASP A 275 18.55 -6.10 -11.02
CA ASP A 275 18.38 -7.11 -12.09
C ASP A 275 17.34 -8.18 -11.72
N GLY A 276 16.44 -7.88 -10.78
CA GLY A 276 15.34 -8.75 -10.40
C GLY A 276 14.11 -8.58 -11.30
N ARG A 277 13.07 -9.35 -10.98
CA ARG A 277 11.81 -9.34 -11.73
C ARG A 277 11.03 -8.05 -11.47
N ARG A 278 10.50 -7.47 -12.54
CA ARG A 278 9.73 -6.23 -12.54
C ARG A 278 8.32 -6.51 -13.04
N LYS A 279 7.33 -6.12 -12.24
CA LYS A 279 5.93 -6.31 -12.58
C LYS A 279 5.20 -4.98 -12.56
N VAL A 280 4.24 -4.84 -13.47
CA VAL A 280 3.21 -3.82 -13.41
C VAL A 280 1.88 -4.50 -13.11
N ILE A 281 1.08 -3.90 -12.25
CA ILE A 281 -0.17 -4.44 -11.77
C ILE A 281 -1.23 -3.37 -11.98
N ILE A 282 -2.25 -3.68 -12.77
CA ILE A 282 -3.44 -2.84 -12.91
C ILE A 282 -4.49 -3.44 -12.01
N SER A 283 -4.91 -2.71 -10.99
CA SER A 283 -5.78 -3.23 -9.93
C SER A 283 -7.03 -2.37 -9.77
N SER A 284 -8.17 -3.03 -9.69
CA SER A 284 -9.44 -2.48 -9.23
C SER A 284 -9.86 -3.05 -7.88
N LEU A 285 -8.96 -3.79 -7.21
CA LEU A 285 -9.25 -4.38 -5.90
C LEU A 285 -9.57 -3.29 -4.89
N ARG A 286 -10.65 -3.49 -4.18
CA ARG A 286 -11.10 -2.62 -3.09
C ARG A 286 -11.65 -3.46 -1.95
N GLU A 287 -11.41 -2.99 -0.76
CA GLU A 287 -12.01 -3.55 0.43
C GLU A 287 -13.41 -2.95 0.63
N LEU A 288 -14.41 -3.81 0.65
CA LEU A 288 -15.79 -3.45 0.98
C LEU A 288 -16.05 -3.78 2.44
N VAL A 289 -16.14 -2.75 3.27
CA VAL A 289 -16.47 -2.89 4.69
C VAL A 289 -17.99 -2.97 4.86
N ASN A 290 -18.51 -4.11 5.27
CA ASN A 290 -19.90 -4.27 5.59
C ASN A 290 -20.17 -3.87 7.06
N THR A 291 -20.48 -2.59 7.27
CA THR A 291 -20.73 -2.02 8.60
C THR A 291 -21.89 -2.70 9.34
N THR A 292 -22.88 -3.20 8.61
CA THR A 292 -24.01 -3.95 9.17
C THR A 292 -23.53 -5.28 9.75
N LYS A 293 -22.74 -6.06 9.00
CA LYS A 293 -22.13 -7.31 9.52
C LYS A 293 -21.25 -7.05 10.73
N TYR A 294 -20.43 -5.99 10.69
CA TYR A 294 -19.61 -5.57 11.82
C TYR A 294 -20.46 -5.26 13.05
N GLY A 295 -21.49 -4.41 12.91
CA GLY A 295 -22.37 -4.02 14.02
C GLY A 295 -23.11 -5.21 14.64
N PHE A 296 -23.67 -6.10 13.82
CA PHE A 296 -24.31 -7.33 14.31
C PHE A 296 -23.31 -8.28 14.98
N GLY A 297 -22.11 -8.42 14.43
CA GLY A 297 -21.06 -9.24 15.02
C GLY A 297 -20.67 -8.78 16.42
N VAL A 298 -20.47 -7.47 16.60
CA VAL A 298 -20.19 -6.87 17.92
C VAL A 298 -21.36 -7.07 18.87
N ALA A 299 -22.60 -6.79 18.44
CA ALA A 299 -23.80 -6.94 19.28
C ALA A 299 -23.97 -8.38 19.79
N LEU A 300 -23.76 -9.37 18.92
CA LEU A 300 -23.85 -10.79 19.30
C LEU A 300 -22.76 -11.19 20.31
N LEU A 301 -21.56 -10.63 20.21
CA LEU A 301 -20.51 -10.88 21.20
C LEU A 301 -20.81 -10.21 22.55
N VAL A 302 -21.32 -8.97 22.52
CA VAL A 302 -21.73 -8.24 23.75
C VAL A 302 -22.85 -8.97 24.51
N ILE A 303 -23.74 -9.66 23.81
CA ILE A 303 -24.81 -10.46 24.42
C ILE A 303 -24.32 -11.86 24.79
N GLY A 304 -23.59 -12.53 23.91
CA GLY A 304 -23.19 -13.92 24.05
C GLY A 304 -22.16 -14.15 25.16
N LEU A 305 -21.12 -13.28 25.25
CA LEU A 305 -20.06 -13.42 26.26
C LEU A 305 -20.57 -13.39 27.69
N PRO A 306 -21.44 -12.43 28.11
CA PRO A 306 -22.01 -12.43 29.46
C PRO A 306 -22.83 -13.70 29.76
N CYS A 307 -23.58 -14.22 28.77
CA CYS A 307 -24.36 -15.45 28.95
C CYS A 307 -23.45 -16.65 29.24
N VAL A 308 -22.33 -16.79 28.51
CA VAL A 308 -21.36 -17.89 28.71
C VAL A 308 -20.66 -17.73 30.06
N ILE A 309 -20.22 -16.51 30.41
CA ILE A 309 -19.54 -16.24 31.69
C ILE A 309 -20.48 -16.56 32.87
N PHE A 310 -21.72 -16.08 32.81
CA PHE A 310 -22.71 -16.30 33.85
C PHE A 310 -23.00 -17.78 34.06
N ALA A 311 -23.22 -18.51 32.96
CA ALA A 311 -23.39 -19.97 32.99
C ALA A 311 -22.19 -20.68 33.60
N GLY A 312 -20.98 -20.30 33.21
CA GLY A 312 -19.73 -20.85 33.75
C GLY A 312 -19.57 -20.63 35.28
N LEU A 313 -19.90 -19.42 35.76
CA LEU A 313 -19.86 -19.09 37.18
C LEU A 313 -20.87 -19.91 38.01
N LEU A 314 -22.08 -20.11 37.47
CA LEU A 314 -23.10 -20.94 38.13
C LEU A 314 -22.67 -22.42 38.21
N LEU A 315 -22.11 -22.96 37.14
CA LEU A 315 -21.55 -24.31 37.10
C LEU A 315 -20.39 -24.48 38.08
N PHE A 316 -19.52 -23.49 38.16
CA PHE A 316 -18.40 -23.50 39.10
C PHE A 316 -18.88 -23.49 40.58
N ARG A 317 -19.84 -22.62 40.90
CA ARG A 317 -20.43 -22.57 42.26
C ARG A 317 -21.12 -23.88 42.63
N ARG A 318 -21.83 -24.56 41.72
CA ARG A 318 -22.45 -25.85 41.95
C ARG A 318 -21.40 -26.95 42.23
N ARG A 319 -20.30 -26.98 41.49
CA ARG A 319 -19.21 -27.94 41.73
C ARG A 319 -18.51 -27.73 43.08
N SER A 320 -18.35 -26.49 43.51
CA SER A 320 -17.76 -26.19 44.83
C SER A 320 -18.66 -26.58 46.00
N THR A 321 -19.99 -26.39 45.85
CA THR A 321 -20.96 -26.81 46.90
C THR A 321 -21.11 -28.32 47.00
N LEU A 322 -20.95 -29.07 45.89
CA LEU A 322 -20.94 -30.55 45.94
C LEU A 322 -19.65 -31.12 46.59
N LYS A 323 -18.48 -30.45 46.39
CA LYS A 323 -17.22 -30.84 47.08
C LYS A 323 -17.21 -30.58 48.57
N CYS A 324 -18.02 -29.68 49.10
CA CYS A 324 -18.15 -29.44 50.54
C CYS A 324 -19.17 -30.40 51.24
N ARG A 325 -19.91 -31.23 50.48
CA ARG A 325 -20.89 -32.20 51.00
C ARG A 325 -20.37 -33.66 51.05
N THR A 326 -19.22 -33.91 50.41
CA THR A 326 -18.45 -35.16 50.54
C THR A 326 -17.32 -35.01 51.51
#